data_f18c671fc7b3ea2722ebe1b4765f5550
#
_entry.id   f18c671fc7b3ea2722ebe1b4765f5550
#
_cell.length_a   1.000
_cell.length_b   1.000
_cell.length_c   1.000
_cell.angle_alpha   90.00
_cell.angle_beta   90.00
_cell.angle_gamma   90.00
#
_symmetry.space_group_name_H-M   'P 1'
#
loop_
_entity.id
_entity.type
_entity.pdbx_description
1 polymer ?
#
loop_
_entity_poly.entity_id
_entity_poly.type
_entity_poly.pdbx_seq_one_letter_code
_entity_poly.pdbx_strand_id
1 'polypeptide(L)'
;VPRALLALAIGAFGIGTTEFVVMGMLPEIADGLGVSVSAVGLLISAYAVGVVLGAPTLTALGVRFTPKQTLIGLMVVFVVGNALSALAPDYTTLVVARVLTALAHGSFFGVGAVAARRLVPRDKATQAISLMMVGLTLANVIGVPLGTFVAQQTSWRLVLAACAVIGLVTIAGLSAWMPAVSGEKTDLRSELRAFRRRQVWMVLGVTMVGFAALFAVYSYVSPILTELGGLTEGWVTPVLALFGVGTTVGTLAGGKLGDRYGLRFVLVGLLVSALLLVAFALTVRTPAAAVVLLVLFGTVAFAAGPVVQNKVIEAARVRGGSLVSAANQGAFNVANAIGAALGAGVLSAGYGYSAPIWVGAALALAGTVVCLLAMRTERVDALTPDPVVADVDTWERATAAVAAR
;
A
#
# COMPACT_ATOMS: atom_id res chain seq x y z
N VAL A 1 -8.56 -19.68 7.19
CA VAL A 1 -7.83 -18.40 7.28
C VAL A 1 -7.62 -18.09 8.76
N PRO A 2 -6.36 -17.88 9.22
CA PRO A 2 -6.10 -17.49 10.60
C PRO A 2 -6.83 -16.20 10.96
N ARG A 3 -7.53 -16.14 12.10
CA ARG A 3 -8.28 -14.96 12.57
C ARG A 3 -7.39 -13.72 12.70
N ALA A 4 -6.09 -13.91 12.98
CA ALA A 4 -5.12 -12.83 13.03
C ALA A 4 -4.98 -12.06 11.70
N LEU A 5 -5.14 -12.73 10.53
CA LEU A 5 -5.16 -12.05 9.23
C LEU A 5 -6.38 -11.15 9.07
N LEU A 6 -7.53 -11.52 9.65
CA LEU A 6 -8.70 -10.64 9.67
C LEU A 6 -8.44 -9.38 10.50
N ALA A 7 -7.79 -9.49 11.66
CA ALA A 7 -7.41 -8.30 12.44
C ALA A 7 -6.47 -7.37 11.67
N LEU A 8 -5.50 -7.93 10.91
CA LEU A 8 -4.63 -7.15 10.06
C LEU A 8 -5.40 -6.47 8.91
N ALA A 9 -6.38 -7.15 8.30
CA ALA A 9 -7.22 -6.59 7.25
C ALA A 9 -8.13 -5.47 7.78
N ILE A 10 -8.69 -5.59 8.99
CA ILE A 10 -9.47 -4.53 9.65
C ILE A 10 -8.58 -3.30 9.90
N GLY A 11 -7.35 -3.49 10.38
CA GLY A 11 -6.39 -2.39 10.55
C GLY A 11 -6.03 -1.72 9.23
N ALA A 12 -5.78 -2.51 8.18
CA ALA A 12 -5.52 -2.01 6.83
C ALA A 12 -6.72 -1.24 6.25
N PHE A 13 -7.96 -1.70 6.53
CA PHE A 13 -9.18 -1.00 6.17
C PHE A 13 -9.28 0.36 6.89
N GLY A 14 -9.03 0.41 8.20
CA GLY A 14 -9.03 1.66 8.97
C GLY A 14 -7.99 2.67 8.47
N ILE A 15 -6.77 2.19 8.18
CA ILE A 15 -5.68 3.02 7.65
C ILE A 15 -6.04 3.54 6.25
N GLY A 16 -6.51 2.67 5.35
CA GLY A 16 -6.93 3.09 4.01
C GLY A 16 -8.10 4.07 4.04
N THR A 17 -9.09 3.84 4.91
CA THR A 17 -10.21 4.76 5.06
C THR A 17 -9.74 6.14 5.51
N THR A 18 -8.93 6.21 6.58
CA THR A 18 -8.45 7.51 7.08
C THR A 18 -7.54 8.23 6.10
N GLU A 19 -6.77 7.50 5.28
CA GLU A 19 -5.91 8.08 4.25
C GLU A 19 -6.73 8.76 3.15
N PHE A 20 -7.68 8.04 2.57
CA PHE A 20 -8.35 8.48 1.35
C PHE A 20 -9.65 9.25 1.59
N VAL A 21 -10.34 9.06 2.73
CA VAL A 21 -11.62 9.71 2.98
C VAL A 21 -11.52 11.25 3.04
N VAL A 22 -10.37 11.79 3.45
CA VAL A 22 -10.13 13.25 3.46
C VAL A 22 -10.29 13.86 2.08
N MET A 23 -9.95 13.13 1.01
CA MET A 23 -10.13 13.60 -0.37
C MET A 23 -11.60 13.79 -0.71
N GLY A 24 -12.49 13.01 -0.09
CA GLY A 24 -13.94 13.13 -0.27
C GLY A 24 -14.61 14.15 0.65
N MET A 25 -13.89 14.73 1.63
CA MET A 25 -14.42 15.63 2.66
C MET A 25 -13.75 17.01 2.64
N LEU A 26 -13.04 17.37 1.56
CA LEU A 26 -12.28 18.63 1.51
C LEU A 26 -13.16 19.87 1.77
N PRO A 27 -14.34 20.02 1.15
CA PRO A 27 -15.22 21.15 1.42
C PRO A 27 -15.70 21.20 2.87
N GLU A 28 -16.14 20.08 3.42
CA GLU A 28 -16.69 19.98 4.78
C GLU A 28 -15.64 20.31 5.85
N ILE A 29 -14.37 19.93 5.61
CA ILE A 29 -13.27 20.30 6.52
C ILE A 29 -12.93 21.77 6.37
N ALA A 30 -12.89 22.30 5.13
CA ALA A 30 -12.60 23.70 4.84
C ALA A 30 -13.62 24.63 5.54
N ASP A 31 -14.91 24.34 5.36
CA ASP A 31 -16.00 25.10 5.99
C ASP A 31 -15.95 24.97 7.52
N GLY A 32 -15.72 23.76 8.04
CA GLY A 32 -15.71 23.49 9.47
C GLY A 32 -14.54 24.13 10.23
N LEU A 33 -13.44 24.49 9.54
CA LEU A 33 -12.24 25.12 10.11
C LEU A 33 -12.02 26.56 9.63
N GLY A 34 -12.86 27.08 8.72
CA GLY A 34 -12.73 28.41 8.15
C GLY A 34 -11.46 28.63 7.32
N VAL A 35 -11.00 27.59 6.59
CA VAL A 35 -9.81 27.63 5.74
C VAL A 35 -10.16 27.34 4.28
N SER A 36 -9.24 27.61 3.36
CA SER A 36 -9.46 27.29 1.94
C SER A 36 -9.39 25.77 1.69
N VAL A 37 -10.14 25.27 0.68
CA VAL A 37 -10.07 23.89 0.20
C VAL A 37 -8.64 23.52 -0.19
N SER A 38 -7.87 24.46 -0.76
CA SER A 38 -6.46 24.28 -1.09
C SER A 38 -5.60 24.00 0.16
N ALA A 39 -5.86 24.70 1.26
CA ALA A 39 -5.17 24.43 2.54
C ALA A 39 -5.51 23.02 3.05
N VAL A 40 -6.78 22.61 2.97
CA VAL A 40 -7.17 21.23 3.34
C VAL A 40 -6.49 20.20 2.44
N GLY A 41 -6.29 20.50 1.16
CA GLY A 41 -5.52 19.65 0.25
C GLY A 41 -4.09 19.36 0.72
N LEU A 42 -3.45 20.30 1.43
CA LEU A 42 -2.12 20.08 2.04
C LEU A 42 -2.10 19.01 3.13
N LEU A 43 -3.24 18.69 3.75
CA LEU A 43 -3.34 17.57 4.71
C LEU A 43 -2.99 16.23 4.05
N ILE A 44 -3.31 16.07 2.76
CA ILE A 44 -2.99 14.86 1.99
C ILE A 44 -1.46 14.75 1.84
N SER A 45 -0.81 15.86 1.48
CA SER A 45 0.65 15.92 1.36
C SER A 45 1.34 15.72 2.71
N ALA A 46 0.84 16.34 3.78
CA ALA A 46 1.36 16.17 5.13
C ALA A 46 1.25 14.72 5.60
N TYR A 47 0.13 14.05 5.29
CA TYR A 47 -0.04 12.63 5.56
C TYR A 47 0.99 11.78 4.81
N ALA A 48 1.17 12.01 3.51
CA ALA A 48 2.14 11.27 2.70
C ALA A 48 3.58 11.43 3.24
N VAL A 49 3.98 12.64 3.62
CA VAL A 49 5.27 12.90 4.29
C VAL A 49 5.35 12.13 5.61
N GLY A 50 4.28 12.13 6.41
CA GLY A 50 4.19 11.35 7.64
C GLY A 50 4.41 9.86 7.41
N VAL A 51 3.84 9.28 6.35
CA VAL A 51 4.05 7.85 5.98
C VAL A 51 5.53 7.60 5.63
N VAL A 52 6.13 8.43 4.79
CA VAL A 52 7.54 8.27 4.37
C VAL A 52 8.50 8.34 5.54
N LEU A 53 8.28 9.25 6.48
CA LEU A 53 9.10 9.41 7.69
C LEU A 53 8.80 8.33 8.74
N GLY A 54 7.51 8.00 8.91
CA GLY A 54 7.04 7.05 9.91
C GLY A 54 7.43 5.61 9.62
N ALA A 55 7.36 5.20 8.34
CA ALA A 55 7.63 3.83 7.95
C ALA A 55 9.00 3.30 8.44
N PRO A 56 10.13 3.94 8.16
CA PRO A 56 11.41 3.47 8.68
C PRO A 56 11.59 3.73 10.19
N THR A 57 11.11 4.88 10.70
CA THR A 57 11.37 5.27 12.10
C THR A 57 10.63 4.41 13.09
N LEU A 58 9.30 4.26 12.96
CA LEU A 58 8.51 3.45 13.89
C LEU A 58 8.79 1.95 13.72
N THR A 59 9.14 1.49 12.50
CA THR A 59 9.59 0.11 12.31
C THR A 59 10.92 -0.14 13.02
N ALA A 60 11.89 0.77 12.90
CA ALA A 60 13.17 0.65 13.59
C ALA A 60 13.02 0.66 15.12
N LEU A 61 12.15 1.52 15.67
CA LEU A 61 11.81 1.53 17.09
C LEU A 61 11.11 0.22 17.52
N GLY A 62 10.28 -0.34 16.62
CA GLY A 62 9.54 -1.58 16.84
C GLY A 62 10.39 -2.85 16.89
N VAL A 63 11.61 -2.84 16.36
CA VAL A 63 12.52 -4.02 16.30
C VAL A 63 12.76 -4.67 17.67
N ARG A 64 12.69 -3.88 18.77
CA ARG A 64 12.89 -4.35 20.13
C ARG A 64 11.69 -5.12 20.70
N PHE A 65 10.54 -5.03 20.07
CA PHE A 65 9.27 -5.60 20.49
C PHE A 65 8.87 -6.80 19.64
N THR A 66 7.95 -7.61 20.13
CA THR A 66 7.32 -8.65 19.30
C THR A 66 6.46 -8.01 18.21
N PRO A 67 6.25 -8.69 17.06
CA PRO A 67 5.36 -8.16 16.00
C PRO A 67 3.96 -7.79 16.52
N LYS A 68 3.41 -8.58 17.46
CA LYS A 68 2.12 -8.29 18.11
C LYS A 68 2.16 -6.97 18.88
N GLN A 69 3.19 -6.78 19.74
CA GLN A 69 3.34 -5.54 20.51
C GLN A 69 3.54 -4.32 19.60
N THR A 70 4.36 -4.46 18.58
CA THR A 70 4.60 -3.38 17.61
C THR A 70 3.31 -3.00 16.89
N LEU A 71 2.56 -3.97 16.36
CA LEU A 71 1.29 -3.71 15.67
C LEU A 71 0.25 -3.06 16.58
N ILE A 72 0.13 -3.51 17.84
CA ILE A 72 -0.76 -2.88 18.83
C ILE A 72 -0.30 -1.44 19.11
N GLY A 73 1.00 -1.22 19.33
CA GLY A 73 1.55 0.13 19.57
C GLY A 73 1.30 1.07 18.38
N LEU A 74 1.47 0.60 17.15
CA LEU A 74 1.16 1.36 15.95
C LEU A 74 -0.34 1.70 15.85
N MET A 75 -1.22 0.76 16.22
CA MET A 75 -2.67 1.03 16.24
C MET A 75 -3.07 1.98 17.37
N VAL A 76 -2.34 2.01 18.49
CA VAL A 76 -2.54 3.05 19.52
C VAL A 76 -2.19 4.44 18.97
N VAL A 77 -1.06 4.58 18.25
CA VAL A 77 -0.70 5.85 17.57
C VAL A 77 -1.78 6.24 16.57
N PHE A 78 -2.28 5.29 15.79
CA PHE A 78 -3.36 5.49 14.82
C PHE A 78 -4.66 5.97 15.50
N VAL A 79 -5.07 5.34 16.60
CA VAL A 79 -6.28 5.72 17.38
C VAL A 79 -6.12 7.13 17.95
N VAL A 80 -4.98 7.42 18.59
CA VAL A 80 -4.72 8.74 19.18
C VAL A 80 -4.71 9.81 18.09
N GLY A 81 -4.05 9.56 16.96
CA GLY A 81 -3.99 10.50 15.84
C GLY A 81 -5.37 10.79 15.23
N ASN A 82 -6.21 9.76 15.04
CA ASN A 82 -7.58 9.96 14.53
C ASN A 82 -8.51 10.64 15.57
N ALA A 83 -8.37 10.30 16.85
CA ALA A 83 -9.13 10.97 17.92
C ALA A 83 -8.76 12.46 18.02
N LEU A 84 -7.47 12.79 17.99
CA LEU A 84 -6.99 14.18 17.94
C LEU A 84 -7.48 14.89 16.68
N SER A 85 -7.49 14.20 15.54
CA SER A 85 -8.02 14.76 14.29
C SER A 85 -9.51 15.07 14.41
N ALA A 86 -10.30 14.17 15.02
CA ALA A 86 -11.74 14.39 15.24
C ALA A 86 -12.03 15.55 16.20
N LEU A 87 -11.17 15.77 17.18
CA LEU A 87 -11.29 16.82 18.20
C LEU A 87 -10.55 18.12 17.83
N ALA A 88 -9.89 18.17 16.66
CA ALA A 88 -9.07 19.33 16.27
C ALA A 88 -9.86 20.63 16.25
N PRO A 89 -9.48 21.64 17.06
CA PRO A 89 -10.18 22.93 17.10
C PRO A 89 -9.80 23.82 15.93
N ASP A 90 -8.63 23.61 15.35
CA ASP A 90 -8.05 24.43 14.28
C ASP A 90 -7.28 23.58 13.27
N TYR A 91 -6.91 24.20 12.15
CA TYR A 91 -6.21 23.56 11.03
C TYR A 91 -4.83 23.04 11.43
N THR A 92 -4.06 23.76 12.23
CA THR A 92 -2.73 23.36 12.65
C THR A 92 -2.74 22.10 13.49
N THR A 93 -3.66 22.03 14.45
CA THR A 93 -3.89 20.83 15.25
C THR A 93 -4.28 19.65 14.38
N LEU A 94 -5.14 19.86 13.37
CA LEU A 94 -5.50 18.81 12.42
C LEU A 94 -4.29 18.32 11.60
N VAL A 95 -3.43 19.23 11.10
CA VAL A 95 -2.19 18.85 10.38
C VAL A 95 -1.31 17.96 11.25
N VAL A 96 -1.04 18.37 12.50
CA VAL A 96 -0.20 17.59 13.43
C VAL A 96 -0.80 16.21 13.72
N ALA A 97 -2.11 16.16 13.97
CA ALA A 97 -2.82 14.92 14.23
C ALA A 97 -2.80 13.98 13.00
N ARG A 98 -2.90 14.51 11.78
CA ARG A 98 -2.81 13.76 10.53
C ARG A 98 -1.40 13.19 10.31
N VAL A 99 -0.36 13.99 10.57
CA VAL A 99 1.02 13.50 10.51
C VAL A 99 1.23 12.38 11.54
N LEU A 100 0.76 12.55 12.77
CA LEU A 100 0.84 11.51 13.80
C LEU A 100 0.15 10.20 13.37
N THR A 101 -1.05 10.31 12.80
CA THR A 101 -1.78 9.14 12.26
C THR A 101 -0.98 8.44 11.16
N ALA A 102 -0.38 9.22 10.27
CA ALA A 102 0.38 8.75 9.13
C ALA A 102 1.67 8.00 9.51
N LEU A 103 2.30 8.37 10.64
CA LEU A 103 3.51 7.68 11.11
C LEU A 103 3.29 6.17 11.30
N ALA A 104 2.08 5.76 11.73
CA ALA A 104 1.77 4.34 11.94
C ALA A 104 1.53 3.57 10.63
N HIS A 105 1.12 4.24 9.55
CA HIS A 105 0.66 3.62 8.31
C HIS A 105 1.70 2.67 7.70
N GLY A 106 2.84 3.20 7.25
CA GLY A 106 3.86 2.41 6.54
C GLY A 106 4.45 1.30 7.41
N SER A 107 4.64 1.57 8.71
CA SER A 107 5.11 0.59 9.68
C SER A 107 4.08 -0.52 9.91
N PHE A 108 2.78 -0.20 9.97
CA PHE A 108 1.73 -1.22 10.12
C PHE A 108 1.73 -2.20 8.95
N PHE A 109 1.77 -1.71 7.71
CA PHE A 109 1.86 -2.58 6.54
C PHE A 109 3.18 -3.34 6.48
N GLY A 110 4.29 -2.70 6.86
CA GLY A 110 5.61 -3.32 6.89
C GLY A 110 5.70 -4.49 7.86
N VAL A 111 5.40 -4.24 9.13
CA VAL A 111 5.41 -5.25 10.20
C VAL A 111 4.28 -6.27 10.01
N GLY A 112 3.10 -5.80 9.56
CA GLY A 112 1.93 -6.63 9.29
C GLY A 112 2.18 -7.65 8.18
N ALA A 113 2.86 -7.28 7.08
CA ALA A 113 3.22 -8.20 6.02
C ALA A 113 4.15 -9.31 6.51
N VAL A 114 5.17 -8.97 7.31
CA VAL A 114 6.07 -9.97 7.94
C VAL A 114 5.29 -10.87 8.90
N ALA A 115 4.40 -10.29 9.71
CA ALA A 115 3.56 -11.07 10.63
C ALA A 115 2.60 -12.00 9.86
N ALA A 116 1.95 -11.51 8.79
CA ALA A 116 1.04 -12.29 7.96
C ALA A 116 1.73 -13.53 7.35
N ARG A 117 2.94 -13.37 6.82
CA ARG A 117 3.74 -14.48 6.30
C ARG A 117 4.01 -15.57 7.32
N ARG A 118 4.27 -15.20 8.58
CA ARG A 118 4.57 -16.15 9.68
C ARG A 118 3.36 -16.93 10.15
N LEU A 119 2.14 -16.50 9.79
CA LEU A 119 0.89 -17.18 10.15
C LEU A 119 0.50 -18.31 9.20
N VAL A 120 1.22 -18.49 8.10
CA VAL A 120 0.90 -19.45 7.03
C VAL A 120 2.17 -20.16 6.54
N PRO A 121 2.03 -21.33 5.87
CA PRO A 121 3.16 -21.97 5.18
C PRO A 121 3.77 -21.04 4.12
N ARG A 122 5.07 -21.25 3.82
CA ARG A 122 5.85 -20.39 2.92
C ARG A 122 5.26 -20.26 1.51
N ASP A 123 4.63 -21.32 1.00
CA ASP A 123 3.96 -21.38 -0.29
C ASP A 123 2.66 -20.55 -0.36
N LYS A 124 2.19 -19.99 0.78
CA LYS A 124 1.00 -19.13 0.89
C LYS A 124 1.34 -17.72 1.41
N ALA A 125 2.61 -17.35 1.42
CA ALA A 125 3.08 -16.10 2.02
C ALA A 125 2.49 -14.87 1.32
N THR A 126 2.48 -14.83 0.00
CA THR A 126 1.91 -13.72 -0.79
C THR A 126 0.40 -13.65 -0.62
N GLN A 127 -0.27 -14.80 -0.53
CA GLN A 127 -1.71 -14.86 -0.26
C GLN A 127 -2.06 -14.28 1.11
N ALA A 128 -1.26 -14.53 2.15
CA ALA A 128 -1.49 -13.94 3.47
C ALA A 128 -1.32 -12.41 3.45
N ILE A 129 -0.33 -11.90 2.73
CA ILE A 129 -0.14 -10.47 2.53
C ILE A 129 -1.32 -9.87 1.76
N SER A 130 -1.80 -10.54 0.71
CA SER A 130 -2.95 -10.06 -0.06
C SER A 130 -4.21 -9.95 0.78
N LEU A 131 -4.48 -10.93 1.66
CA LEU A 131 -5.62 -10.89 2.58
C LEU A 131 -5.57 -9.71 3.55
N MET A 132 -4.38 -9.31 4.01
CA MET A 132 -4.21 -8.07 4.77
C MET A 132 -4.47 -6.85 3.89
N MET A 133 -3.89 -6.81 2.67
CA MET A 133 -4.00 -5.66 1.77
C MET A 133 -5.41 -5.46 1.20
N VAL A 134 -6.25 -6.50 1.17
CA VAL A 134 -7.67 -6.39 0.82
C VAL A 134 -8.39 -5.37 1.72
N GLY A 135 -7.98 -5.22 2.98
CA GLY A 135 -8.51 -4.16 3.84
C GLY A 135 -8.36 -2.77 3.22
N LEU A 136 -7.18 -2.47 2.65
CA LEU A 136 -6.90 -1.20 1.99
C LEU A 136 -7.78 -0.98 0.75
N THR A 137 -7.97 -2.00 -0.09
CA THR A 137 -8.80 -1.88 -1.29
C THR A 137 -10.28 -1.79 -0.95
N LEU A 138 -10.75 -2.50 0.08
CA LEU A 138 -12.12 -2.37 0.60
C LEU A 138 -12.38 -0.98 1.21
N ALA A 139 -11.37 -0.32 1.76
CA ALA A 139 -11.50 1.06 2.21
C ALA A 139 -11.90 1.99 1.06
N ASN A 140 -11.33 1.79 -0.14
CA ASN A 140 -11.71 2.57 -1.33
C ASN A 140 -13.11 2.24 -1.85
N VAL A 141 -13.56 0.97 -1.70
CA VAL A 141 -14.89 0.54 -2.17
C VAL A 141 -16.01 0.95 -1.23
N ILE A 142 -15.78 0.89 0.07
CA ILE A 142 -16.80 1.06 1.12
C ILE A 142 -16.46 2.21 2.05
N GLY A 143 -15.23 2.24 2.58
CA GLY A 143 -14.83 3.18 3.63
C GLY A 143 -14.87 4.64 3.18
N VAL A 144 -14.32 4.92 2.01
CA VAL A 144 -14.27 6.29 1.45
C VAL A 144 -15.66 6.78 1.04
N PRO A 145 -16.46 6.06 0.23
CA PRO A 145 -17.80 6.51 -0.13
C PRO A 145 -18.72 6.69 1.09
N LEU A 146 -18.71 5.72 2.01
CA LEU A 146 -19.54 5.80 3.23
C LEU A 146 -19.08 6.95 4.12
N GLY A 147 -17.78 7.13 4.32
CA GLY A 147 -17.23 8.21 5.12
C GLY A 147 -17.54 9.58 4.52
N THR A 148 -17.40 9.74 3.20
CA THR A 148 -17.79 10.98 2.49
C THR A 148 -19.28 11.27 2.67
N PHE A 149 -20.13 10.26 2.47
CA PHE A 149 -21.58 10.43 2.69
C PHE A 149 -21.90 10.85 4.12
N VAL A 150 -21.30 10.20 5.13
CA VAL A 150 -21.50 10.57 6.54
C VAL A 150 -21.01 11.99 6.80
N ALA A 151 -19.87 12.40 6.26
CA ALA A 151 -19.35 13.75 6.44
C ALA A 151 -20.31 14.82 5.89
N GLN A 152 -20.89 14.57 4.70
CA GLN A 152 -21.84 15.46 4.04
C GLN A 152 -23.17 15.58 4.80
N GLN A 153 -23.63 14.49 5.44
CA GLN A 153 -24.90 14.49 6.16
C GLN A 153 -24.78 14.93 7.62
N THR A 154 -23.59 14.85 8.22
CA THR A 154 -23.41 15.09 9.64
C THR A 154 -22.16 15.93 9.94
N SER A 155 -20.98 15.30 10.02
CA SER A 155 -19.71 15.96 10.32
C SER A 155 -18.51 15.10 9.93
N TRP A 156 -17.50 15.72 9.31
CA TRP A 156 -16.22 15.09 9.03
C TRP A 156 -15.50 14.59 10.30
N ARG A 157 -15.75 15.24 11.45
CA ARG A 157 -15.21 14.82 12.75
C ARG A 157 -15.69 13.43 13.15
N LEU A 158 -16.97 13.13 12.89
CA LEU A 158 -17.55 11.82 13.20
C LEU A 158 -16.89 10.70 12.37
N VAL A 159 -16.52 10.99 11.12
CA VAL A 159 -15.81 10.03 10.26
C VAL A 159 -14.44 9.69 10.82
N LEU A 160 -13.66 10.70 11.26
CA LEU A 160 -12.36 10.48 11.88
C LEU A 160 -12.46 9.77 13.24
N ALA A 161 -13.50 10.07 14.02
CA ALA A 161 -13.81 9.32 15.24
C ALA A 161 -14.16 7.85 14.94
N ALA A 162 -14.92 7.57 13.89
CA ALA A 162 -15.19 6.21 13.44
C ALA A 162 -13.91 5.47 13.04
N CYS A 163 -12.96 6.14 12.37
CA CYS A 163 -11.64 5.56 12.09
C CYS A 163 -10.88 5.20 13.38
N ALA A 164 -10.96 6.03 14.42
CA ALA A 164 -10.38 5.70 15.72
C ALA A 164 -11.05 4.46 16.34
N VAL A 165 -12.37 4.31 16.23
CA VAL A 165 -13.11 3.11 16.68
C VAL A 165 -12.65 1.86 15.93
N ILE A 166 -12.48 1.94 14.60
CA ILE A 166 -11.92 0.83 13.81
C ILE A 166 -10.53 0.45 14.32
N GLY A 167 -9.71 1.44 14.69
CA GLY A 167 -8.42 1.21 15.32
C GLY A 167 -8.52 0.44 16.65
N LEU A 168 -9.47 0.78 17.52
CA LEU A 168 -9.74 0.05 18.77
C LEU A 168 -10.20 -1.39 18.51
N VAL A 169 -11.08 -1.61 17.52
CA VAL A 169 -11.49 -2.95 17.08
C VAL A 169 -10.28 -3.75 16.60
N THR A 170 -9.38 -3.10 15.86
CA THR A 170 -8.13 -3.74 15.39
C THR A 170 -7.24 -4.13 16.56
N ILE A 171 -7.06 -3.26 17.57
CA ILE A 171 -6.30 -3.56 18.79
C ILE A 171 -6.90 -4.77 19.51
N ALA A 172 -8.22 -4.80 19.68
CA ALA A 172 -8.91 -5.92 20.29
C ALA A 172 -8.68 -7.22 19.51
N GLY A 173 -8.85 -7.20 18.18
CA GLY A 173 -8.60 -8.34 17.31
C GLY A 173 -7.15 -8.83 17.34
N LEU A 174 -6.17 -7.92 17.29
CA LEU A 174 -4.74 -8.26 17.41
C LEU A 174 -4.43 -8.85 18.79
N SER A 175 -5.00 -8.29 19.85
CA SER A 175 -4.80 -8.78 21.21
C SER A 175 -5.34 -10.20 21.40
N ALA A 176 -6.53 -10.49 20.85
CA ALA A 176 -7.22 -11.76 21.00
C ALA A 176 -6.68 -12.85 20.05
N TRP A 177 -6.35 -12.50 18.79
CA TRP A 177 -6.11 -13.49 17.74
C TRP A 177 -4.66 -13.59 17.27
N MET A 178 -3.84 -12.54 17.48
CA MET A 178 -2.44 -12.60 17.09
C MET A 178 -1.66 -13.43 18.13
N PRO A 179 -1.03 -14.54 17.73
CA PRO A 179 -0.24 -15.33 18.64
C PRO A 179 0.94 -14.50 19.20
N ALA A 180 1.21 -14.68 20.48
CA ALA A 180 2.42 -14.17 21.11
C ALA A 180 3.61 -15.04 20.67
N VAL A 181 3.96 -14.97 19.40
CA VAL A 181 5.18 -15.62 18.93
C VAL A 181 6.32 -14.85 19.59
N SER A 182 7.12 -15.57 20.39
CA SER A 182 8.37 -15.05 20.94
C SER A 182 9.18 -14.54 19.74
N GLY A 183 9.15 -13.23 19.50
CA GLY A 183 9.90 -12.65 18.40
C GLY A 183 11.36 -12.97 18.68
N GLU A 184 12.02 -13.70 17.82
CA GLU A 184 13.47 -13.60 17.75
C GLU A 184 13.75 -12.10 17.68
N LYS A 185 14.43 -11.57 18.70
CA LYS A 185 14.80 -10.16 18.74
C LYS A 185 15.60 -9.88 17.48
N THR A 186 14.98 -9.24 16.52
CA THR A 186 15.66 -8.88 15.27
C THR A 186 16.59 -7.72 15.61
N ASP A 187 17.87 -7.88 15.33
CA ASP A 187 18.82 -6.78 15.52
C ASP A 187 18.65 -5.75 14.42
N LEU A 188 18.51 -4.47 14.80
CA LEU A 188 18.42 -3.35 13.86
C LEU A 188 19.58 -3.33 12.84
N ARG A 189 20.79 -3.73 13.26
CA ARG A 189 21.92 -3.86 12.37
C ARG A 189 21.70 -4.91 11.28
N SER A 190 21.02 -6.00 11.61
CA SER A 190 20.62 -7.03 10.63
C SER A 190 19.62 -6.49 9.64
N GLU A 191 18.58 -5.78 10.10
CA GLU A 191 17.58 -5.12 9.24
C GLU A 191 18.23 -4.09 8.31
N LEU A 192 19.17 -3.27 8.81
CA LEU A 192 19.89 -2.29 8.01
C LEU A 192 20.84 -2.95 6.98
N ARG A 193 21.44 -4.11 7.30
CA ARG A 193 22.28 -4.86 6.35
C ARG A 193 21.50 -5.28 5.11
N ALA A 194 20.18 -5.52 5.22
CA ALA A 194 19.35 -5.86 4.08
C ALA A 194 19.44 -4.82 2.94
N PHE A 195 19.58 -3.54 3.30
CA PHE A 195 19.72 -2.46 2.30
C PHE A 195 21.07 -2.44 1.56
N ARG A 196 22.05 -3.24 1.99
CA ARG A 196 23.29 -3.45 1.21
C ARG A 196 23.07 -4.40 0.05
N ARG A 197 21.97 -5.15 0.03
CA ARG A 197 21.66 -6.11 -1.02
C ARG A 197 21.07 -5.40 -2.23
N ARG A 198 21.69 -5.63 -3.39
CA ARG A 198 21.22 -5.06 -4.67
C ARG A 198 19.78 -5.47 -4.99
N GLN A 199 19.42 -6.72 -4.67
CA GLN A 199 18.08 -7.24 -4.94
C GLN A 199 16.99 -6.45 -4.22
N VAL A 200 17.22 -5.97 -2.98
CA VAL A 200 16.27 -5.12 -2.24
C VAL A 200 15.96 -3.85 -3.04
N TRP A 201 17.00 -3.15 -3.52
CA TRP A 201 16.83 -1.92 -4.31
C TRP A 201 16.19 -2.17 -5.66
N MET A 202 16.46 -3.34 -6.29
CA MET A 202 15.77 -3.71 -7.54
C MET A 202 14.28 -3.89 -7.32
N VAL A 203 13.85 -4.60 -6.27
CA VAL A 203 12.42 -4.78 -5.96
C VAL A 203 11.76 -3.46 -5.56
N LEU A 204 12.42 -2.62 -4.74
CA LEU A 204 11.93 -1.27 -4.42
C LEU A 204 11.79 -0.42 -5.68
N GLY A 205 12.76 -0.53 -6.62
CA GLY A 205 12.70 0.12 -7.93
C GLY A 205 11.51 -0.33 -8.78
N VAL A 206 11.20 -1.63 -8.77
CA VAL A 206 9.98 -2.16 -9.42
C VAL A 206 8.74 -1.52 -8.82
N THR A 207 8.67 -1.37 -7.50
CA THR A 207 7.56 -0.70 -6.83
C THR A 207 7.51 0.77 -7.22
N MET A 208 8.61 1.53 -7.10
CA MET A 208 8.63 2.97 -7.39
C MET A 208 8.23 3.28 -8.83
N VAL A 209 8.82 2.57 -9.80
CA VAL A 209 8.60 2.88 -11.22
C VAL A 209 7.31 2.22 -11.75
N GLY A 210 7.07 0.96 -11.40
CA GLY A 210 5.90 0.21 -11.88
C GLY A 210 4.57 0.78 -11.36
N PHE A 211 4.50 1.12 -10.07
CA PHE A 211 3.28 1.72 -9.51
C PHE A 211 3.12 3.22 -9.81
N ALA A 212 4.19 3.92 -10.21
CA ALA A 212 4.06 5.30 -10.70
C ALA A 212 3.15 5.37 -11.95
N ALA A 213 3.09 4.30 -12.75
CA ALA A 213 2.15 4.18 -13.86
C ALA A 213 0.69 4.31 -13.42
N LEU A 214 0.33 3.66 -12.29
CA LEU A 214 -1.00 3.74 -11.71
C LEU A 214 -1.33 5.17 -11.30
N PHE A 215 -0.43 5.81 -10.57
CA PHE A 215 -0.68 7.15 -10.03
C PHE A 215 -0.65 8.25 -11.09
N ALA A 216 0.11 8.07 -12.19
CA ALA A 216 0.07 8.98 -13.32
C ALA A 216 -1.32 9.09 -13.94
N VAL A 217 -2.10 8.00 -13.96
CA VAL A 217 -3.47 7.98 -14.50
C VAL A 217 -4.50 8.28 -13.42
N TYR A 218 -4.38 7.63 -12.26
CA TYR A 218 -5.39 7.72 -11.20
C TYR A 218 -5.52 9.12 -10.62
N SER A 219 -4.42 9.87 -10.51
CA SER A 219 -4.44 11.26 -10.02
C SER A 219 -5.29 12.20 -10.90
N TYR A 220 -5.48 11.84 -12.16
CA TYR A 220 -6.21 12.63 -13.15
C TYR A 220 -7.43 11.90 -13.69
N VAL A 221 -7.87 10.84 -13.02
CA VAL A 221 -8.93 9.96 -13.51
C VAL A 221 -10.25 10.69 -13.72
N SER A 222 -10.63 11.63 -12.85
CA SER A 222 -11.86 12.39 -12.97
C SER A 222 -11.89 13.22 -14.27
N PRO A 223 -10.95 14.15 -14.52
CA PRO A 223 -10.94 14.90 -15.77
C PRO A 223 -10.70 14.01 -17.01
N ILE A 224 -9.97 12.90 -16.90
CA ILE A 224 -9.85 11.94 -18.00
C ILE A 224 -11.22 11.36 -18.38
N LEU A 225 -12.02 10.98 -17.40
CA LEU A 225 -13.34 10.39 -17.63
C LEU A 225 -14.37 11.42 -18.11
N THR A 226 -14.34 12.64 -17.57
CA THR A 226 -15.32 13.68 -17.92
C THR A 226 -14.95 14.40 -19.23
N GLU A 227 -13.74 14.92 -19.34
CA GLU A 227 -13.31 15.76 -20.47
C GLU A 227 -12.98 14.95 -21.74
N LEU A 228 -12.45 13.73 -21.60
CA LEU A 228 -12.13 12.87 -22.73
C LEU A 228 -13.15 11.74 -22.90
N GLY A 229 -13.54 11.11 -21.80
CA GLY A 229 -14.43 9.95 -21.81
C GLY A 229 -15.90 10.31 -22.06
N GLY A 230 -16.27 11.59 -22.01
CA GLY A 230 -17.64 12.03 -22.20
C GLY A 230 -18.63 11.58 -21.12
N LEU A 231 -18.12 11.18 -19.95
CA LEU A 231 -18.95 10.81 -18.81
C LEU A 231 -19.38 12.06 -18.05
N THR A 232 -20.62 12.09 -17.58
CA THR A 232 -21.05 13.14 -16.66
C THR A 232 -20.42 12.94 -15.28
N GLU A 233 -20.25 14.02 -14.51
CA GLU A 233 -19.64 13.97 -13.17
C GLU A 233 -20.29 12.92 -12.26
N GLY A 234 -21.60 12.73 -12.35
CA GLY A 234 -22.34 11.74 -11.58
C GLY A 234 -21.90 10.29 -11.80
N TRP A 235 -21.25 9.97 -12.94
CA TRP A 235 -20.72 8.64 -13.22
C TRP A 235 -19.32 8.40 -12.68
N VAL A 236 -18.58 9.44 -12.29
CA VAL A 236 -17.21 9.30 -11.78
C VAL A 236 -17.18 8.42 -10.50
N THR A 237 -18.05 8.70 -9.55
CA THR A 237 -18.13 7.94 -8.30
C THR A 237 -18.45 6.45 -8.52
N PRO A 238 -19.48 6.07 -9.30
CA PRO A 238 -19.71 4.65 -9.65
C PRO A 238 -18.52 3.98 -10.35
N VAL A 239 -17.84 4.68 -11.26
CA VAL A 239 -16.65 4.14 -11.96
C VAL A 239 -15.49 3.91 -10.98
N LEU A 240 -15.24 4.83 -10.05
CA LEU A 240 -14.23 4.66 -9.02
C LEU A 240 -14.58 3.52 -8.06
N ALA A 241 -15.86 3.30 -7.75
CA ALA A 241 -16.28 2.15 -6.98
C ALA A 241 -16.01 0.83 -7.73
N LEU A 242 -16.31 0.75 -9.04
CA LEU A 242 -15.96 -0.41 -9.88
C LEU A 242 -14.45 -0.62 -9.96
N PHE A 243 -13.67 0.46 -10.09
CA PHE A 243 -12.21 0.42 -10.02
C PHE A 243 -11.75 -0.19 -8.68
N GLY A 244 -12.34 0.25 -7.56
CA GLY A 244 -12.08 -0.31 -6.23
C GLY A 244 -12.38 -1.80 -6.14
N VAL A 245 -13.51 -2.26 -6.71
CA VAL A 245 -13.82 -3.70 -6.82
C VAL A 245 -12.75 -4.42 -7.64
N GLY A 246 -12.37 -3.86 -8.79
CA GLY A 246 -11.29 -4.40 -9.63
C GLY A 246 -9.97 -4.54 -8.87
N THR A 247 -9.55 -3.50 -8.15
CA THR A 247 -8.31 -3.53 -7.34
C THR A 247 -8.38 -4.59 -6.23
N THR A 248 -9.54 -4.79 -5.62
CA THR A 248 -9.75 -5.84 -4.61
C THR A 248 -9.61 -7.24 -5.23
N VAL A 249 -10.26 -7.50 -6.35
CA VAL A 249 -10.14 -8.75 -7.10
C VAL A 249 -8.68 -8.98 -7.52
N GLY A 250 -8.04 -7.95 -8.06
CA GLY A 250 -6.63 -7.98 -8.43
C GLY A 250 -5.72 -8.36 -7.26
N THR A 251 -5.88 -7.70 -6.11
CA THR A 251 -5.11 -7.98 -4.91
C THR A 251 -5.24 -9.44 -4.46
N LEU A 252 -6.45 -9.99 -4.47
CA LEU A 252 -6.70 -11.40 -4.12
C LEU A 252 -6.07 -12.37 -5.14
N ALA A 253 -6.26 -12.10 -6.43
CA ALA A 253 -5.67 -12.90 -7.50
C ALA A 253 -4.13 -12.87 -7.44
N GLY A 254 -3.56 -11.66 -7.20
CA GLY A 254 -2.13 -11.45 -7.04
C GLY A 254 -1.53 -12.23 -5.88
N GLY A 255 -2.26 -12.35 -4.77
CA GLY A 255 -1.84 -13.19 -3.65
C GLY A 255 -1.61 -14.63 -4.06
N LYS A 256 -2.60 -15.24 -4.71
CA LYS A 256 -2.56 -16.65 -5.13
C LYS A 256 -1.58 -16.91 -6.27
N LEU A 257 -1.61 -16.07 -7.30
CA LEU A 257 -0.74 -16.23 -8.47
C LEU A 257 0.70 -15.81 -8.16
N GLY A 258 0.90 -14.85 -7.26
CA GLY A 258 2.20 -14.40 -6.81
C GLY A 258 3.00 -15.47 -6.08
N ASP A 259 2.36 -16.29 -5.25
CA ASP A 259 3.01 -17.43 -4.60
C ASP A 259 3.55 -18.44 -5.63
N ARG A 260 2.84 -18.61 -6.76
CA ARG A 260 3.25 -19.56 -7.81
C ARG A 260 4.30 -19.00 -8.78
N TYR A 261 4.18 -17.73 -9.17
CA TYR A 261 4.96 -17.17 -10.30
C TYR A 261 5.95 -16.08 -9.89
N GLY A 262 5.85 -15.50 -8.68
CA GLY A 262 6.76 -14.48 -8.15
C GLY A 262 6.90 -13.27 -9.08
N LEU A 263 8.15 -12.82 -9.30
CA LEU A 263 8.44 -11.66 -10.18
C LEU A 263 8.01 -11.85 -11.63
N ARG A 264 7.85 -13.08 -12.13
CA ARG A 264 7.31 -13.31 -13.48
C ARG A 264 5.87 -12.83 -13.60
N PHE A 265 5.07 -13.01 -12.55
CA PHE A 265 3.71 -12.48 -12.50
C PHE A 265 3.69 -10.95 -12.55
N VAL A 266 4.59 -10.30 -11.79
CA VAL A 266 4.73 -8.84 -11.81
C VAL A 266 5.15 -8.34 -13.20
N LEU A 267 6.10 -9.02 -13.84
CA LEU A 267 6.56 -8.69 -15.20
C LEU A 267 5.41 -8.71 -16.21
N VAL A 268 4.64 -9.79 -16.21
CA VAL A 268 3.46 -9.93 -17.10
C VAL A 268 2.42 -8.86 -16.77
N GLY A 269 2.18 -8.61 -15.47
CA GLY A 269 1.26 -7.55 -15.02
C GLY A 269 1.64 -6.16 -15.52
N LEU A 270 2.93 -5.80 -15.47
CA LEU A 270 3.43 -4.52 -15.98
C LEU A 270 3.28 -4.40 -17.49
N LEU A 271 3.58 -5.47 -18.25
CA LEU A 271 3.37 -5.50 -19.71
C LEU A 271 1.88 -5.36 -20.07
N VAL A 272 1.01 -6.10 -19.38
CA VAL A 272 -0.45 -6.01 -19.57
C VAL A 272 -0.94 -4.62 -19.19
N SER A 273 -0.43 -4.03 -18.11
CA SER A 273 -0.75 -2.65 -17.72
C SER A 273 -0.37 -1.64 -18.81
N ALA A 274 0.82 -1.79 -19.40
CA ALA A 274 1.24 -0.92 -20.51
C ALA A 274 0.29 -1.05 -21.71
N LEU A 275 -0.07 -2.27 -22.11
CA LEU A 275 -1.01 -2.53 -23.21
C LEU A 275 -2.39 -1.98 -22.93
N LEU A 276 -2.91 -2.18 -21.69
CA LEU A 276 -4.21 -1.62 -21.27
C LEU A 276 -4.20 -0.09 -21.31
N LEU A 277 -3.11 0.55 -20.90
CA LEU A 277 -2.98 2.01 -20.96
C LEU A 277 -2.87 2.53 -22.37
N VAL A 278 -2.16 1.85 -23.28
CA VAL A 278 -2.16 2.19 -24.71
C VAL A 278 -3.57 2.05 -25.30
N ALA A 279 -4.26 0.95 -25.04
CA ALA A 279 -5.65 0.76 -25.48
C ALA A 279 -6.57 1.84 -24.89
N PHE A 280 -6.38 2.20 -23.62
CA PHE A 280 -7.13 3.26 -22.96
C PHE A 280 -6.88 4.61 -23.62
N ALA A 281 -5.64 5.00 -23.91
CA ALA A 281 -5.31 6.24 -24.59
C ALA A 281 -5.97 6.35 -25.99
N LEU A 282 -6.02 5.23 -26.71
CA LEU A 282 -6.59 5.17 -28.07
C LEU A 282 -8.13 5.16 -28.08
N THR A 283 -8.76 4.64 -27.02
CA THR A 283 -10.22 4.41 -26.98
C THR A 283 -10.95 5.22 -25.91
N VAL A 284 -10.25 6.09 -25.17
CA VAL A 284 -10.78 6.84 -24.01
C VAL A 284 -12.03 7.66 -24.34
N ARG A 285 -12.21 8.09 -25.59
CA ARG A 285 -13.39 8.82 -26.06
C ARG A 285 -14.66 7.96 -26.15
N THR A 286 -14.54 6.64 -25.98
CA THR A 286 -15.68 5.74 -25.91
C THR A 286 -15.97 5.44 -24.44
N PRO A 287 -17.06 5.96 -23.83
CA PRO A 287 -17.30 5.87 -22.38
C PRO A 287 -17.21 4.44 -21.82
N ALA A 288 -17.84 3.48 -22.50
CA ALA A 288 -17.80 2.07 -22.06
C ALA A 288 -16.38 1.49 -22.09
N ALA A 289 -15.58 1.78 -23.13
CA ALA A 289 -14.20 1.32 -23.21
C ALA A 289 -13.34 1.98 -22.12
N ALA A 290 -13.54 3.27 -21.87
CA ALA A 290 -12.83 4.00 -20.81
C ALA A 290 -13.04 3.35 -19.44
N VAL A 291 -14.28 3.05 -19.09
CA VAL A 291 -14.62 2.39 -17.81
C VAL A 291 -14.01 0.99 -17.72
N VAL A 292 -14.21 0.15 -18.75
CA VAL A 292 -13.71 -1.23 -18.73
C VAL A 292 -12.19 -1.27 -18.64
N LEU A 293 -11.48 -0.48 -19.45
CA LEU A 293 -10.03 -0.48 -19.48
C LEU A 293 -9.42 0.10 -18.19
N LEU A 294 -10.04 1.12 -17.61
CA LEU A 294 -9.62 1.66 -16.30
C LEU A 294 -9.75 0.60 -15.19
N VAL A 295 -10.88 -0.11 -15.12
CA VAL A 295 -11.12 -1.17 -14.12
C VAL A 295 -10.14 -2.32 -14.31
N LEU A 296 -9.94 -2.79 -15.56
CA LEU A 296 -8.97 -3.85 -15.86
C LEU A 296 -7.54 -3.43 -15.51
N PHE A 297 -7.17 -2.19 -15.83
CA PHE A 297 -5.86 -1.64 -15.47
C PHE A 297 -5.66 -1.63 -13.94
N GLY A 298 -6.64 -1.12 -13.18
CA GLY A 298 -6.59 -1.15 -11.71
C GLY A 298 -6.48 -2.56 -11.15
N THR A 299 -7.23 -3.51 -11.73
CA THR A 299 -7.18 -4.93 -11.34
C THR A 299 -5.78 -5.51 -11.52
N VAL A 300 -5.16 -5.29 -12.68
CA VAL A 300 -3.83 -5.81 -13.01
C VAL A 300 -2.74 -5.12 -12.17
N ALA A 301 -2.80 -3.81 -12.03
CA ALA A 301 -1.82 -3.03 -11.27
C ALA A 301 -1.79 -3.45 -9.79
N PHE A 302 -2.95 -3.53 -9.13
CA PHE A 302 -3.03 -3.92 -7.72
C PHE A 302 -2.71 -5.39 -7.46
N ALA A 303 -2.83 -6.26 -8.46
CA ALA A 303 -2.40 -7.65 -8.33
C ALA A 303 -0.89 -7.79 -8.07
N ALA A 304 -0.07 -6.86 -8.53
CA ALA A 304 1.37 -6.86 -8.27
C ALA A 304 1.73 -6.49 -6.82
N GLY A 305 0.87 -5.74 -6.10
CA GLY A 305 1.15 -5.21 -4.76
C GLY A 305 1.62 -6.25 -3.73
N PRO A 306 0.82 -7.28 -3.42
CA PRO A 306 1.22 -8.33 -2.47
C PRO A 306 2.49 -9.06 -2.89
N VAL A 307 2.72 -9.19 -4.21
CA VAL A 307 3.88 -9.90 -4.76
C VAL A 307 5.16 -9.13 -4.50
N VAL A 308 5.21 -7.84 -4.86
CA VAL A 308 6.41 -7.02 -4.60
C VAL A 308 6.65 -6.84 -3.10
N GLN A 309 5.58 -6.76 -2.30
CA GLN A 309 5.67 -6.70 -0.84
C GLN A 309 6.29 -7.98 -0.26
N ASN A 310 5.92 -9.15 -0.77
CA ASN A 310 6.55 -10.41 -0.38
C ASN A 310 7.99 -10.50 -0.88
N LYS A 311 8.24 -10.13 -2.14
CA LYS A 311 9.57 -10.23 -2.76
C LYS A 311 10.61 -9.33 -2.12
N VAL A 312 10.26 -8.15 -1.63
CA VAL A 312 11.21 -7.29 -0.90
C VAL A 312 11.64 -7.92 0.42
N ILE A 313 10.72 -8.60 1.12
CA ILE A 313 11.02 -9.33 2.36
C ILE A 313 11.93 -10.54 2.07
N GLU A 314 11.65 -11.29 1.00
CA GLU A 314 12.51 -12.40 0.55
C GLU A 314 13.91 -11.92 0.17
N ALA A 315 14.00 -10.80 -0.58
CA ALA A 315 15.27 -10.21 -1.01
C ALA A 315 16.16 -9.76 0.15
N ALA A 316 15.57 -9.41 1.30
CA ALA A 316 16.30 -9.00 2.49
C ALA A 316 17.23 -10.10 3.02
N ARG A 317 16.83 -11.38 2.90
CA ARG A 317 17.54 -12.54 3.47
C ARG A 317 18.00 -12.31 4.91
N VAL A 318 17.12 -11.74 5.73
CA VAL A 318 17.32 -11.52 7.15
C VAL A 318 16.15 -12.13 7.92
N ARG A 319 16.34 -12.49 9.19
CA ARG A 319 15.30 -13.12 10.01
C ARG A 319 14.06 -12.23 10.24
N GLY A 320 14.19 -10.92 10.10
CA GLY A 320 13.11 -9.94 10.22
C GLY A 320 12.51 -9.54 8.87
N GLY A 321 13.07 -8.49 8.28
CA GLY A 321 12.63 -7.90 7.01
C GLY A 321 11.52 -6.88 7.18
N SER A 322 11.20 -6.49 8.40
CA SER A 322 10.15 -5.49 8.66
C SER A 322 10.53 -4.11 8.14
N LEU A 323 11.82 -3.74 8.23
CA LEU A 323 12.29 -2.43 7.78
C LEU A 323 12.26 -2.31 6.25
N VAL A 324 12.68 -3.36 5.52
CA VAL A 324 12.57 -3.35 4.04
C VAL A 324 11.12 -3.43 3.59
N SER A 325 10.29 -4.14 4.32
CA SER A 325 8.84 -4.22 4.10
C SER A 325 8.18 -2.85 4.29
N ALA A 326 8.54 -2.11 5.33
CA ALA A 326 8.10 -0.73 5.56
C ALA A 326 8.67 0.24 4.51
N ALA A 327 9.93 0.06 4.10
CA ALA A 327 10.54 0.84 3.02
C ALA A 327 9.79 0.64 1.69
N ASN A 328 9.23 -0.55 1.43
CA ASN A 328 8.40 -0.77 0.26
C ASN A 328 7.11 0.06 0.29
N GLN A 329 6.52 0.31 1.46
CA GLN A 329 5.40 1.24 1.60
C GLN A 329 5.83 2.69 1.32
N GLY A 330 7.03 3.07 1.75
CA GLY A 330 7.64 4.33 1.32
C GLY A 330 7.81 4.40 -0.20
N ALA A 331 8.26 3.31 -0.84
CA ALA A 331 8.41 3.22 -2.29
C ALA A 331 7.07 3.38 -3.04
N PHE A 332 5.94 2.88 -2.50
CA PHE A 332 4.60 3.15 -3.04
C PHE A 332 4.25 4.64 -2.97
N ASN A 333 4.58 5.31 -1.87
CA ASN A 333 4.33 6.76 -1.74
C ASN A 333 5.24 7.59 -2.67
N VAL A 334 6.49 7.16 -2.88
CA VAL A 334 7.39 7.75 -3.89
C VAL A 334 6.81 7.53 -5.29
N ALA A 335 6.28 6.34 -5.60
CA ALA A 335 5.61 6.05 -6.86
C ALA A 335 4.41 6.98 -7.09
N ASN A 336 3.61 7.23 -6.05
CA ASN A 336 2.50 8.18 -6.09
C ASN A 336 2.99 9.59 -6.46
N ALA A 337 4.01 10.09 -5.76
CA ALA A 337 4.59 11.39 -6.01
C ALA A 337 5.17 11.51 -7.44
N ILE A 338 5.92 10.51 -7.91
CA ILE A 338 6.49 10.47 -9.27
C ILE A 338 5.36 10.49 -10.31
N GLY A 339 4.36 9.60 -10.19
CA GLY A 339 3.28 9.49 -11.14
C GLY A 339 2.45 10.77 -11.23
N ALA A 340 2.05 11.32 -10.08
CA ALA A 340 1.28 12.56 -10.02
C ALA A 340 2.08 13.76 -10.58
N ALA A 341 3.37 13.88 -10.24
CA ALA A 341 4.21 14.98 -10.71
C ALA A 341 4.45 14.92 -12.22
N LEU A 342 4.73 13.73 -12.77
CA LEU A 342 4.90 13.57 -14.24
C LEU A 342 3.61 13.85 -14.98
N GLY A 343 2.46 13.40 -14.45
CA GLY A 343 1.14 13.73 -15.01
C GLY A 343 0.87 15.24 -14.97
N ALA A 344 1.16 15.92 -13.84
CA ALA A 344 1.06 17.38 -13.74
C ALA A 344 1.98 18.09 -14.74
N GLY A 345 3.21 17.62 -14.90
CA GLY A 345 4.19 18.19 -15.80
C GLY A 345 3.71 18.20 -17.27
N VAL A 346 3.16 17.09 -17.76
CA VAL A 346 2.65 17.02 -19.13
C VAL A 346 1.37 17.83 -19.32
N LEU A 347 0.52 17.93 -18.29
CA LEU A 347 -0.66 18.79 -18.33
C LEU A 347 -0.30 20.28 -18.36
N SER A 348 0.64 20.71 -17.53
CA SER A 348 1.11 22.10 -17.49
C SER A 348 1.86 22.50 -18.77
N ALA A 349 2.45 21.53 -19.48
CA ALA A 349 3.05 21.72 -20.80
C ALA A 349 2.00 21.77 -21.94
N GLY A 350 0.70 21.65 -21.64
CA GLY A 350 -0.38 21.80 -22.61
C GLY A 350 -0.72 20.55 -23.44
N TYR A 351 -0.20 19.37 -23.10
CA TYR A 351 -0.47 18.14 -23.86
C TYR A 351 -1.88 17.54 -23.65
N GLY A 352 -2.69 18.13 -22.75
CA GLY A 352 -4.07 17.68 -22.48
C GLY A 352 -4.17 16.39 -21.69
N TYR A 353 -5.41 15.99 -21.35
CA TYR A 353 -5.68 14.89 -20.40
C TYR A 353 -5.36 13.49 -20.93
N SER A 354 -5.08 13.30 -22.21
CA SER A 354 -4.57 12.02 -22.73
C SER A 354 -3.10 11.75 -22.36
N ALA A 355 -2.31 12.82 -22.16
CA ALA A 355 -0.88 12.71 -21.89
C ALA A 355 -0.53 11.94 -20.60
N PRO A 356 -1.22 12.11 -19.44
CA PRO A 356 -1.01 11.26 -18.26
C PRO A 356 -1.19 9.77 -18.54
N ILE A 357 -2.06 9.36 -19.47
CA ILE A 357 -2.25 7.94 -19.83
C ILE A 357 -1.00 7.41 -20.56
N TRP A 358 -0.44 8.20 -21.50
CA TRP A 358 0.80 7.85 -22.18
C TRP A 358 2.01 7.82 -21.24
N VAL A 359 2.09 8.76 -20.29
CA VAL A 359 3.10 8.74 -19.21
C VAL A 359 2.97 7.46 -18.41
N GLY A 360 1.76 7.06 -18.02
CA GLY A 360 1.50 5.79 -17.34
C GLY A 360 1.98 4.58 -18.14
N ALA A 361 1.70 4.53 -19.45
CA ALA A 361 2.16 3.45 -20.33
C ALA A 361 3.70 3.38 -20.39
N ALA A 362 4.37 4.53 -20.53
CA ALA A 362 5.83 4.62 -20.53
C ALA A 362 6.44 4.16 -19.17
N LEU A 363 5.83 4.56 -18.06
CA LEU A 363 6.26 4.12 -16.73
C LEU A 363 6.05 2.62 -16.51
N ALA A 364 4.96 2.03 -17.00
CA ALA A 364 4.74 0.59 -16.94
C ALA A 364 5.81 -0.18 -17.74
N LEU A 365 6.19 0.31 -18.92
CA LEU A 365 7.30 -0.25 -19.71
C LEU A 365 8.65 -0.07 -19.00
N ALA A 366 8.92 1.08 -18.43
CA ALA A 366 10.13 1.30 -17.63
C ALA A 366 10.16 0.36 -16.41
N GLY A 367 9.03 0.19 -15.71
CA GLY A 367 8.87 -0.79 -14.63
C GLY A 367 9.13 -2.21 -15.09
N THR A 368 8.72 -2.58 -16.32
CA THR A 368 9.02 -3.87 -16.95
C THR A 368 10.53 -4.09 -17.08
N VAL A 369 11.27 -3.08 -17.54
CA VAL A 369 12.75 -3.15 -17.65
C VAL A 369 13.38 -3.34 -16.28
N VAL A 370 12.95 -2.56 -15.27
CA VAL A 370 13.44 -2.70 -13.88
C VAL A 370 13.11 -4.09 -13.33
N CYS A 371 11.92 -4.64 -13.61
CA CYS A 371 11.53 -5.99 -13.20
C CYS A 371 12.39 -7.07 -13.84
N LEU A 372 12.73 -6.94 -15.13
CA LEU A 372 13.66 -7.85 -15.80
C LEU A 372 15.05 -7.81 -15.16
N LEU A 373 15.55 -6.64 -14.79
CA LEU A 373 16.81 -6.49 -14.06
C LEU A 373 16.71 -7.12 -12.66
N ALA A 374 15.60 -6.93 -11.95
CA ALA A 374 15.35 -7.56 -10.66
C ALA A 374 15.34 -9.08 -10.74
N MET A 375 14.75 -9.65 -11.80
CA MET A 375 14.76 -11.11 -12.03
C MET A 375 16.16 -11.63 -12.35
N ARG A 376 17.00 -10.87 -13.04
CA ARG A 376 18.40 -11.23 -13.29
C ARG A 376 19.20 -11.26 -12.00
N THR A 377 19.06 -10.23 -11.16
CA THR A 377 19.74 -10.16 -9.86
C THR A 377 19.26 -11.26 -8.91
N GLU A 378 17.96 -11.59 -8.90
CA GLU A 378 17.40 -12.70 -8.11
C GLU A 378 18.06 -14.03 -8.49
N ARG A 379 18.27 -14.29 -9.79
CA ARG A 379 18.96 -15.52 -10.27
C ARG A 379 20.41 -15.57 -9.82
N VAL A 380 21.14 -14.45 -9.90
CA VAL A 380 22.54 -14.38 -9.46
C VAL A 380 22.65 -14.61 -7.95
N ASP A 381 21.76 -13.96 -7.18
CA ASP A 381 21.69 -14.11 -5.73
C ASP A 381 21.33 -15.56 -5.30
N ALA A 382 20.55 -16.28 -6.10
CA ALA A 382 20.19 -17.67 -5.82
C ALA A 382 21.39 -18.63 -5.94
N LEU A 383 22.42 -18.24 -6.70
CA LEU A 383 23.66 -19.01 -6.82
C LEU A 383 24.64 -18.75 -5.66
N THR A 384 24.42 -17.74 -4.85
CA THR A 384 25.23 -17.46 -3.66
C THR A 384 24.61 -18.12 -2.42
N PRO A 385 25.40 -18.83 -1.57
CA PRO A 385 24.88 -19.43 -0.35
C PRO A 385 24.19 -18.40 0.52
N ASP A 386 23.00 -18.74 1.04
CA ASP A 386 22.27 -17.87 1.96
C ASP A 386 22.77 -18.15 3.39
N PRO A 387 23.45 -17.20 4.04
CA PRO A 387 23.98 -17.40 5.39
C PRO A 387 22.88 -17.65 6.43
N VAL A 388 21.64 -17.19 6.16
CA VAL A 388 20.50 -17.39 7.07
C VAL A 388 19.91 -18.79 6.90
N VAL A 389 19.82 -19.29 5.68
CA VAL A 389 19.35 -20.67 5.41
C VAL A 389 20.35 -21.70 5.92
N ALA A 390 21.65 -21.46 5.73
CA ALA A 390 22.70 -22.33 6.24
C ALA A 390 22.66 -22.45 7.78
N ASP A 391 22.30 -21.37 8.50
CA ASP A 391 22.19 -21.34 9.95
C ASP A 391 20.91 -22.05 10.44
N VAL A 392 19.79 -21.91 9.71
CA VAL A 392 18.52 -22.60 10.02
C VAL A 392 18.64 -24.10 9.76
N ASP A 393 19.23 -24.53 8.66
CA ASP A 393 19.44 -25.94 8.33
C ASP A 393 20.37 -26.64 9.33
N THR A 394 21.40 -25.94 9.82
CA THR A 394 22.27 -26.44 10.90
C THR A 394 21.53 -26.55 12.20
N TRP A 395 20.63 -25.61 12.52
CA TRP A 395 19.85 -25.63 13.75
C TRP A 395 18.75 -26.73 13.71
N GLU A 396 18.04 -26.89 12.59
CA GLU A 396 17.05 -27.95 12.41
C GLU A 396 17.69 -29.36 12.49
N ARG A 397 18.89 -29.54 11.92
CA ARG A 397 19.66 -30.79 12.06
C ARG A 397 20.10 -31.02 13.50
N ALA A 398 20.52 -29.97 14.19
CA ALA A 398 20.93 -30.07 15.59
C ALA A 398 19.75 -30.40 16.50
N THR A 399 18.56 -29.80 16.28
CA THR A 399 17.33 -30.08 17.05
C THR A 399 16.77 -31.48 16.73
N ALA A 400 16.81 -31.92 15.48
CA ALA A 400 16.43 -33.28 15.10
C ALA A 400 17.35 -34.33 15.73
N ALA A 401 18.66 -34.06 15.79
CA ALA A 401 19.63 -34.95 16.45
C ALA A 401 19.47 -35.02 17.98
N VAL A 402 18.99 -33.94 18.62
CA VAL A 402 18.66 -33.93 20.05
C VAL A 402 17.33 -34.62 20.33
N ALA A 403 16.35 -34.54 19.43
CA ALA A 403 15.06 -35.21 19.57
C ALA A 403 15.14 -36.75 19.29
N ALA A 404 16.19 -37.19 18.63
CA ALA A 404 16.47 -38.60 18.31
C ALA A 404 17.30 -39.33 19.41
N ARG A 405 17.71 -38.64 20.45
CA ARG A 405 18.35 -39.17 21.65
C ARG A 405 17.40 -39.18 22.84
#